data_cdcea06f608368c8a27f6031b5c0adda
#
_entry.id   cdcea06f608368c8a27f6031b5c0adda
#
_cell.length_a   1.000
_cell.length_b   1.000
_cell.length_c   1.000
_cell.angle_alpha   90.00
_cell.angle_beta   90.00
_cell.angle_gamma   90.00
#
_symmetry.space_group_name_H-M   'P 1'
#
loop_
_entity.id
_entity.type
_entity.pdbx_description
1 polymer ?
#
loop_
_entity_poly.entity_id
_entity_poly.type
_entity_poly.pdbx_seq_one_letter_code
_entity_poly.pdbx_strand_id
1 'polypeptide(L)'
;MTSLVASQRVKTIQRIAVAMLLITGAVNYIDRVALSIANPLVRADLHLSIAEMGVRLSVFLWTYAACQLPVGAAIDRLGPRWLLGIGVIIWSLAQVAVGFVGTMTQFVWTRVFLGVGESPQFPLGARVVRNWYNIRDRGTPTGIFNSASTLGPAIAPPLLTVLMIGLGWRWMFIVIGLAGLVVGVAWFLMYRDPQARGLNQEEVQYLLDGEDNSVGETVTYAEWRRLFGFPTTWGMILRN
;
A
#
# COMPACT_ATOMS: atom_id res chain seq x y z
N MET A 1 -33.19 -18.85 2.18
CA MET A 1 -32.54 -17.57 1.81
C MET A 1 -31.67 -17.85 0.61
N THR A 2 -32.08 -17.42 -0.58
CA THR A 2 -31.28 -17.54 -1.81
C THR A 2 -30.08 -16.62 -1.65
N SER A 3 -28.87 -17.18 -1.66
CA SER A 3 -27.63 -16.37 -1.65
C SER A 3 -27.59 -15.53 -2.93
N LEU A 4 -27.52 -14.22 -2.80
CA LEU A 4 -27.32 -13.33 -3.92
C LEU A 4 -25.95 -13.65 -4.55
N VAL A 5 -25.89 -13.82 -5.86
CA VAL A 5 -24.65 -14.15 -6.59
C VAL A 5 -24.19 -12.93 -7.35
N ALA A 6 -22.90 -12.64 -7.28
CA ALA A 6 -22.30 -11.52 -8.03
C ALA A 6 -22.55 -11.67 -9.54
N SER A 7 -22.95 -10.58 -10.21
CA SER A 7 -23.04 -10.51 -11.66
C SER A 7 -21.67 -10.73 -12.33
N GLN A 8 -21.63 -11.14 -13.59
CA GLN A 8 -20.36 -11.30 -14.32
C GLN A 8 -19.58 -9.98 -14.41
N ARG A 9 -20.28 -8.86 -14.50
CA ARG A 9 -19.70 -7.51 -14.47
C ARG A 9 -18.99 -7.25 -13.13
N VAL A 10 -19.65 -7.51 -12.01
CA VAL A 10 -19.08 -7.36 -10.66
C VAL A 10 -17.88 -8.28 -10.49
N LYS A 11 -17.95 -9.57 -10.89
CA LYS A 11 -16.84 -10.52 -10.83
C LYS A 11 -15.60 -10.04 -11.63
N THR A 12 -15.81 -9.43 -12.78
CA THR A 12 -14.69 -8.88 -13.58
C THR A 12 -14.04 -7.71 -12.85
N ILE A 13 -14.83 -6.80 -12.29
CA ILE A 13 -14.30 -5.66 -11.52
C ILE A 13 -13.56 -6.15 -10.26
N GLN A 14 -14.11 -7.12 -9.55
CA GLN A 14 -13.49 -7.76 -8.39
C GLN A 14 -12.11 -8.34 -8.72
N ARG A 15 -12.00 -9.10 -9.82
CA ARG A 15 -10.73 -9.67 -10.27
C ARG A 15 -9.69 -8.59 -10.60
N ILE A 16 -10.10 -7.54 -11.31
CA ILE A 16 -9.23 -6.41 -11.63
C ILE A 16 -8.76 -5.72 -10.34
N ALA A 17 -9.67 -5.42 -9.42
CA ALA A 17 -9.35 -4.77 -8.17
C ALA A 17 -8.34 -5.58 -7.34
N VAL A 18 -8.56 -6.88 -7.18
CA VAL A 18 -7.65 -7.76 -6.42
C VAL A 18 -6.31 -7.93 -7.13
N ALA A 19 -6.30 -8.09 -8.46
CA ALA A 19 -5.06 -8.16 -9.23
C ALA A 19 -4.23 -6.87 -9.07
N MET A 20 -4.87 -5.70 -9.14
CA MET A 20 -4.21 -4.42 -8.94
C MET A 20 -3.69 -4.26 -7.50
N LEU A 21 -4.44 -4.73 -6.48
CA LEU A 21 -3.97 -4.75 -5.09
C LEU A 21 -2.75 -5.66 -4.90
N LEU A 22 -2.76 -6.83 -5.54
CA LEU A 22 -1.62 -7.76 -5.51
C LEU A 22 -0.38 -7.12 -6.16
N ILE A 23 -0.55 -6.49 -7.32
CA ILE A 23 0.54 -5.85 -8.06
C ILE A 23 1.10 -4.66 -7.25
N THR A 24 0.24 -3.75 -6.76
CA THR A 24 0.69 -2.61 -5.95
C THR A 24 1.36 -3.07 -4.66
N GLY A 25 0.82 -4.11 -4.02
CA GLY A 25 1.42 -4.72 -2.84
C GLY A 25 2.78 -5.36 -3.13
N ALA A 26 2.93 -6.08 -4.24
CA ALA A 26 4.19 -6.67 -4.64
C ALA A 26 5.26 -5.60 -4.92
N VAL A 27 4.92 -4.52 -5.65
CA VAL A 27 5.81 -3.37 -5.87
C VAL A 27 6.21 -2.74 -4.54
N ASN A 28 5.26 -2.51 -3.63
CA ASN A 28 5.52 -1.97 -2.29
C ASN A 28 6.58 -2.79 -1.52
N TYR A 29 6.46 -4.12 -1.54
CA TYR A 29 7.44 -4.98 -0.87
C TYR A 29 8.78 -5.09 -1.60
N ILE A 30 8.81 -5.03 -2.93
CA ILE A 30 10.04 -4.96 -3.72
C ILE A 30 10.81 -3.68 -3.35
N ASP A 31 10.12 -2.55 -3.25
CA ASP A 31 10.71 -1.25 -2.88
C ASP A 31 11.34 -1.28 -1.49
N ARG A 32 10.72 -1.95 -0.52
CA ARG A 32 11.27 -2.13 0.84
C ARG A 32 12.55 -2.96 0.85
N VAL A 33 12.60 -4.01 0.03
CA VAL A 33 13.77 -4.90 -0.05
C VAL A 33 14.92 -4.24 -0.82
N ALA A 34 14.63 -3.33 -1.75
CA ALA A 34 15.62 -2.72 -2.64
C ALA A 34 16.78 -2.07 -1.89
N LEU A 35 16.51 -1.33 -0.80
CA LEU A 35 17.57 -0.71 -0.02
C LEU A 35 18.43 -1.74 0.73
N SER A 36 17.85 -2.83 1.19
CA SER A 36 18.61 -3.89 1.88
C SER A 36 19.62 -4.54 0.94
N ILE A 37 19.22 -4.78 -0.32
CA ILE A 37 20.08 -5.38 -1.36
C ILE A 37 21.16 -4.38 -1.81
N ALA A 38 20.81 -3.12 -2.04
CA ALA A 38 21.75 -2.11 -2.50
C ALA A 38 22.63 -1.54 -1.37
N ASN A 39 22.35 -1.87 -0.10
CA ASN A 39 23.01 -1.30 1.07
C ASN A 39 24.54 -1.23 0.97
N PRO A 40 25.28 -2.32 0.63
CA PRO A 40 26.73 -2.26 0.57
C PRO A 40 27.25 -1.22 -0.44
N LEU A 41 26.64 -1.17 -1.64
CA LEU A 41 27.05 -0.26 -2.72
C LEU A 41 26.68 1.18 -2.41
N VAL A 42 25.47 1.42 -1.90
CA VAL A 42 25.01 2.76 -1.49
C VAL A 42 25.91 3.32 -0.39
N ARG A 43 26.27 2.50 0.59
CA ARG A 43 27.18 2.92 1.67
C ARG A 43 28.58 3.25 1.17
N ALA A 44 29.11 2.44 0.27
CA ALA A 44 30.42 2.68 -0.31
C ALA A 44 30.45 3.98 -1.14
N ASP A 45 29.44 4.18 -1.97
CA ASP A 45 29.37 5.33 -2.88
C ASP A 45 29.10 6.67 -2.14
N LEU A 46 28.30 6.64 -1.10
CA LEU A 46 27.96 7.82 -0.29
C LEU A 46 28.81 7.95 0.99
N HIS A 47 29.85 7.14 1.14
CA HIS A 47 30.75 7.11 2.31
C HIS A 47 30.03 7.04 3.65
N LEU A 48 29.02 6.15 3.77
CA LEU A 48 28.16 6.06 4.92
C LEU A 48 28.61 4.96 5.91
N SER A 49 28.55 5.28 7.19
CA SER A 49 28.71 4.30 8.26
C SER A 49 27.49 3.36 8.37
N ILE A 50 27.63 2.24 9.08
CA ILE A 50 26.55 1.31 9.39
C ILE A 50 25.44 2.02 10.20
N ALA A 51 25.85 2.84 11.19
CA ALA A 51 24.92 3.58 12.04
C ALA A 51 24.06 4.57 11.25
N GLU A 52 24.68 5.33 10.36
CA GLU A 52 23.97 6.27 9.49
C GLU A 52 22.99 5.58 8.55
N MET A 53 23.30 4.39 8.03
CA MET A 53 22.37 3.60 7.24
C MET A 53 21.20 3.08 8.10
N GLY A 54 21.48 2.66 9.33
CA GLY A 54 20.45 2.25 10.30
C GLY A 54 19.43 3.37 10.58
N VAL A 55 19.90 4.60 10.76
CA VAL A 55 19.01 5.78 10.93
C VAL A 55 18.08 5.93 9.73
N ARG A 56 18.57 5.76 8.49
CA ARG A 56 17.74 5.91 7.27
C ARG A 56 16.68 4.85 7.14
N LEU A 57 17.02 3.62 7.49
CA LEU A 57 16.02 2.55 7.56
C LEU A 57 14.96 2.86 8.59
N SER A 58 15.35 3.41 9.75
CA SER A 58 14.44 3.81 10.82
C SER A 58 13.53 4.97 10.41
N VAL A 59 14.03 5.97 9.67
CA VAL A 59 13.22 7.13 9.20
C VAL A 59 12.03 6.67 8.38
N PHE A 60 12.21 5.70 7.49
CA PHE A 60 11.09 5.13 6.74
C PHE A 60 10.03 4.55 7.68
N LEU A 61 10.43 3.72 8.65
CA LEU A 61 9.51 3.07 9.58
C LEU A 61 8.75 4.09 10.44
N TRP A 62 9.44 5.11 10.97
CA TRP A 62 8.81 6.17 11.76
C TRP A 62 7.81 6.98 10.94
N THR A 63 8.18 7.36 9.72
CA THR A 63 7.28 8.11 8.84
C THR A 63 6.07 7.27 8.43
N TYR A 64 6.29 6.01 8.06
CA TYR A 64 5.23 5.07 7.74
C TYR A 64 4.24 4.91 8.92
N ALA A 65 4.76 4.67 10.13
CA ALA A 65 3.93 4.51 11.32
C ALA A 65 3.15 5.80 11.68
N ALA A 66 3.82 6.96 11.62
CA ALA A 66 3.18 8.24 11.90
C ALA A 66 2.05 8.56 10.91
N CYS A 67 2.20 8.18 9.63
CA CYS A 67 1.19 8.41 8.60
C CYS A 67 0.01 7.43 8.67
N GLN A 68 0.11 6.31 9.39
CA GLN A 68 -1.02 5.36 9.53
C GLN A 68 -2.27 6.03 10.12
N LEU A 69 -2.08 6.92 11.11
CA LEU A 69 -3.18 7.59 11.79
C LEU A 69 -3.93 8.57 10.86
N PRO A 70 -3.27 9.55 10.20
CA PRO A 70 -3.94 10.45 9.27
C PRO A 70 -4.51 9.74 8.04
N VAL A 71 -3.89 8.64 7.59
CA VAL A 71 -4.43 7.82 6.51
C VAL A 71 -5.79 7.24 6.86
N GLY A 72 -5.97 6.74 8.08
CA GLY A 72 -7.26 6.24 8.55
C GLY A 72 -8.37 7.29 8.38
N ALA A 73 -8.11 8.54 8.78
CA ALA A 73 -9.07 9.63 8.60
C ALA A 73 -9.26 10.08 7.14
N ALA A 74 -8.23 9.94 6.31
CA ALA A 74 -8.27 10.33 4.90
C ALA A 74 -9.02 9.31 4.02
N ILE A 75 -9.07 8.03 4.41
CA ILE A 75 -9.74 6.96 3.66
C ILE A 75 -11.21 7.28 3.40
N ASP A 76 -11.92 7.77 4.41
CA ASP A 76 -13.35 8.04 4.31
C ASP A 76 -13.65 9.28 3.45
N ARG A 77 -12.72 10.24 3.36
CA ARG A 77 -12.89 11.48 2.59
C ARG A 77 -12.47 11.35 1.14
N LEU A 78 -11.34 10.72 0.87
CA LEU A 78 -10.74 10.66 -0.47
C LEU A 78 -11.08 9.38 -1.23
N GLY A 79 -11.43 8.32 -0.51
CA GLY A 79 -11.68 7.00 -1.08
C GLY A 79 -10.41 6.28 -1.57
N PRO A 80 -10.51 4.96 -1.81
CA PRO A 80 -9.36 4.15 -2.20
C PRO A 80 -8.73 4.55 -3.53
N ARG A 81 -9.52 5.00 -4.50
CA ARG A 81 -9.02 5.36 -5.81
C ARG A 81 -7.97 6.46 -5.75
N TRP A 82 -8.29 7.55 -5.06
CA TRP A 82 -7.41 8.71 -5.01
C TRP A 82 -6.28 8.52 -4.02
N LEU A 83 -6.59 8.05 -2.82
CA LEU A 83 -5.60 7.98 -1.74
C LEU A 83 -4.52 6.94 -2.04
N LEU A 84 -4.89 5.74 -2.54
CA LEU A 84 -3.89 4.74 -2.94
C LEU A 84 -3.15 5.16 -4.20
N GLY A 85 -3.85 5.67 -5.21
CA GLY A 85 -3.21 6.09 -6.46
C GLY A 85 -2.18 7.19 -6.24
N ILE A 86 -2.51 8.23 -5.46
CA ILE A 86 -1.57 9.29 -5.07
C ILE A 86 -0.42 8.71 -4.25
N GLY A 87 -0.72 7.81 -3.30
CA GLY A 87 0.30 7.10 -2.52
C GLY A 87 1.31 6.38 -3.41
N VAL A 88 0.83 5.57 -4.38
CA VAL A 88 1.69 4.86 -5.35
C VAL A 88 2.58 5.83 -6.13
N ILE A 89 2.03 6.94 -6.61
CA ILE A 89 2.82 7.96 -7.35
C ILE A 89 3.89 8.59 -6.45
N ILE A 90 3.53 8.98 -5.21
CA ILE A 90 4.49 9.60 -4.28
C ILE A 90 5.64 8.65 -3.96
N TRP A 91 5.35 7.39 -3.57
CA TRP A 91 6.43 6.47 -3.23
C TRP A 91 7.28 6.08 -4.44
N SER A 92 6.67 5.95 -5.63
CA SER A 92 7.40 5.64 -6.85
C SER A 92 8.33 6.78 -7.26
N LEU A 93 7.88 8.04 -7.15
CA LEU A 93 8.73 9.21 -7.37
C LEU A 93 9.86 9.28 -6.34
N ALA A 94 9.57 8.97 -5.08
CA ALA A 94 10.60 8.89 -4.05
C ALA A 94 11.65 7.81 -4.39
N GLN A 95 11.21 6.68 -4.92
CA GLN A 95 12.10 5.59 -5.34
C GLN A 95 12.96 5.99 -6.55
N VAL A 96 12.39 6.65 -7.55
CA VAL A 96 13.16 7.26 -8.67
C VAL A 96 14.19 8.26 -8.13
N ALA A 97 13.80 9.11 -7.19
CA ALA A 97 14.67 10.13 -6.61
C ALA A 97 15.89 9.54 -5.90
N VAL A 98 15.80 8.30 -5.35
CA VAL A 98 16.96 7.61 -4.77
C VAL A 98 18.11 7.47 -5.77
N GLY A 99 17.82 7.26 -7.05
CA GLY A 99 18.85 7.15 -8.10
C GLY A 99 19.68 8.42 -8.28
N PHE A 100 19.18 9.59 -7.87
CA PHE A 100 19.82 10.90 -8.02
C PHE A 100 20.43 11.45 -6.72
N VAL A 101 20.36 10.69 -5.63
CA VAL A 101 20.85 11.12 -4.32
C VAL A 101 22.39 11.22 -4.34
N GLY A 102 22.90 12.39 -3.93
CA GLY A 102 24.32 12.66 -3.71
C GLY A 102 24.69 13.00 -2.26
N THR A 103 23.69 13.28 -1.42
CA THR A 103 23.88 13.68 -0.02
C THR A 103 23.02 12.90 0.95
N MET A 104 23.46 12.86 2.21
CA MET A 104 22.73 12.24 3.30
C MET A 104 21.31 12.81 3.46
N THR A 105 21.18 14.13 3.42
CA THR A 105 19.90 14.82 3.61
C THR A 105 18.91 14.46 2.51
N GLN A 106 19.35 14.45 1.24
CA GLN A 106 18.51 14.02 0.11
C GLN A 106 18.00 12.59 0.31
N PHE A 107 18.88 11.69 0.73
CA PHE A 107 18.50 10.29 0.98
C PHE A 107 17.44 10.16 2.08
N VAL A 108 17.56 10.91 3.19
CA VAL A 108 16.57 10.93 4.27
C VAL A 108 15.20 11.37 3.74
N TRP A 109 15.13 12.43 2.95
CA TRP A 109 13.88 12.91 2.37
C TRP A 109 13.23 11.85 1.46
N THR A 110 14.01 11.11 0.67
CA THR A 110 13.42 10.01 -0.12
C THR A 110 12.78 8.94 0.77
N ARG A 111 13.36 8.65 1.95
CA ARG A 111 12.77 7.70 2.91
C ARG A 111 11.51 8.23 3.57
N VAL A 112 11.47 9.54 3.86
CA VAL A 112 10.24 10.20 4.36
C VAL A 112 9.12 10.09 3.34
N PHE A 113 9.35 10.50 2.09
CA PHE A 113 8.32 10.43 1.05
C PHE A 113 7.90 9.00 0.72
N LEU A 114 8.83 8.05 0.77
CA LEU A 114 8.51 6.63 0.61
C LEU A 114 7.55 6.18 1.72
N GLY A 115 7.84 6.48 2.99
CA GLY A 115 6.99 6.14 4.13
C GLY A 115 5.60 6.77 4.06
N VAL A 116 5.51 8.05 3.68
CA VAL A 116 4.22 8.74 3.44
C VAL A 116 3.42 8.04 2.34
N GLY A 117 4.05 7.78 1.18
CA GLY A 117 3.38 7.19 0.03
C GLY A 117 2.92 5.75 0.26
N GLU A 118 3.70 4.95 0.98
CA GLU A 118 3.39 3.54 1.24
C GLU A 118 2.36 3.31 2.35
N SER A 119 2.22 4.27 3.28
CA SER A 119 1.34 4.12 4.45
C SER A 119 -0.12 3.79 4.11
N PRO A 120 -0.73 4.23 2.99
CA PRO A 120 -2.11 3.90 2.64
C PRO A 120 -2.33 2.47 2.12
N GLN A 121 -1.29 1.76 1.67
CA GLN A 121 -1.41 0.51 0.92
C GLN A 121 -2.28 -0.54 1.63
N PHE A 122 -1.98 -0.86 2.89
CA PHE A 122 -2.69 -1.93 3.62
C PHE A 122 -4.09 -1.53 4.06
N PRO A 123 -4.30 -0.37 4.70
CA PRO A 123 -5.64 0.05 5.09
C PRO A 123 -6.59 0.17 3.88
N LEU A 124 -6.08 0.68 2.77
CA LEU A 124 -6.89 0.82 1.55
C LEU A 124 -7.12 -0.51 0.85
N GLY A 125 -6.18 -1.45 0.89
CA GLY A 125 -6.41 -2.80 0.39
C GLY A 125 -7.59 -3.48 1.07
N ALA A 126 -7.66 -3.41 2.40
CA ALA A 126 -8.79 -3.90 3.16
C ALA A 126 -10.10 -3.16 2.80
N ARG A 127 -10.04 -1.82 2.62
CA ARG A 127 -11.20 -1.01 2.21
C ARG A 127 -11.69 -1.38 0.81
N VAL A 128 -10.79 -1.61 -0.17
CA VAL A 128 -11.15 -2.06 -1.53
C VAL A 128 -11.85 -3.42 -1.49
N VAL A 129 -11.32 -4.37 -0.72
CA VAL A 129 -11.98 -5.67 -0.54
C VAL A 129 -13.36 -5.50 0.09
N ARG A 130 -13.48 -4.68 1.14
CA ARG A 130 -14.78 -4.38 1.75
C ARG A 130 -15.76 -3.77 0.75
N ASN A 131 -15.32 -2.87 -0.09
CA ASN A 131 -16.18 -2.15 -1.03
C ASN A 131 -16.70 -3.03 -2.18
N TRP A 132 -15.92 -4.03 -2.60
CA TRP A 132 -16.24 -4.85 -3.78
C TRP A 132 -16.68 -6.27 -3.49
N TYR A 133 -16.56 -6.74 -2.23
CA TYR A 133 -16.91 -8.10 -1.86
C TYR A 133 -17.92 -8.13 -0.72
N ASN A 134 -18.93 -8.99 -0.89
CA ASN A 134 -19.83 -9.37 0.20
C ASN A 134 -19.03 -9.91 1.39
N ILE A 135 -19.52 -9.72 2.60
CA ILE A 135 -18.81 -10.09 3.84
C ILE A 135 -18.38 -11.57 3.87
N ARG A 136 -19.17 -12.45 3.26
CA ARG A 136 -18.90 -13.90 3.21
C ARG A 136 -17.76 -14.25 2.25
N ASP A 137 -17.53 -13.41 1.23
CA ASP A 137 -16.58 -13.66 0.14
C ASP A 137 -15.24 -12.94 0.35
N ARG A 138 -15.04 -12.18 1.44
CA ARG A 138 -13.83 -11.34 1.69
C ARG A 138 -12.57 -12.14 1.98
N GLY A 139 -12.68 -13.39 2.42
CA GLY A 139 -11.52 -14.20 2.83
C GLY A 139 -10.51 -14.41 1.71
N THR A 140 -10.98 -14.90 0.55
CA THR A 140 -10.10 -15.19 -0.61
C THR A 140 -9.39 -13.93 -1.16
N PRO A 141 -10.09 -12.82 -1.47
CA PRO A 141 -9.42 -11.60 -1.98
C PRO A 141 -8.45 -11.00 -0.96
N THR A 142 -8.75 -11.08 0.34
CA THR A 142 -7.83 -10.65 1.39
C THR A 142 -6.58 -11.53 1.42
N GLY A 143 -6.73 -12.84 1.29
CA GLY A 143 -5.60 -13.78 1.20
C GLY A 143 -4.72 -13.51 -0.02
N ILE A 144 -5.32 -13.29 -1.20
CA ILE A 144 -4.60 -12.94 -2.43
C ILE A 144 -3.84 -11.62 -2.26
N PHE A 145 -4.49 -10.58 -1.76
CA PHE A 145 -3.84 -9.30 -1.51
C PHE A 145 -2.67 -9.43 -0.51
N ASN A 146 -2.88 -10.14 0.59
CA ASN A 146 -1.85 -10.35 1.61
C ASN A 146 -0.68 -11.21 1.12
N SER A 147 -0.88 -12.08 0.12
CA SER A 147 0.21 -12.87 -0.47
C SER A 147 1.30 -12.01 -1.11
N ALA A 148 1.02 -10.73 -1.43
CA ALA A 148 2.02 -9.76 -1.86
C ALA A 148 3.18 -9.62 -0.87
N SER A 149 2.90 -9.77 0.44
CA SER A 149 3.91 -9.70 1.51
C SER A 149 4.93 -10.85 1.47
N THR A 150 4.59 -11.95 0.82
CA THR A 150 5.48 -13.10 0.62
C THR A 150 6.06 -13.11 -0.79
N LEU A 151 5.22 -12.84 -1.80
CA LEU A 151 5.63 -12.87 -3.21
C LEU A 151 6.62 -11.73 -3.53
N GLY A 152 6.37 -10.51 -3.04
CA GLY A 152 7.26 -9.38 -3.25
C GLY A 152 8.68 -9.66 -2.77
N PRO A 153 8.91 -9.97 -1.47
CA PRO A 153 10.23 -10.32 -0.96
C PRO A 153 10.86 -11.56 -1.60
N ALA A 154 10.07 -12.53 -2.06
CA ALA A 154 10.60 -13.71 -2.75
C ALA A 154 11.16 -13.39 -4.14
N ILE A 155 10.48 -12.49 -4.88
CA ILE A 155 10.87 -12.08 -6.23
C ILE A 155 11.95 -10.99 -6.19
N ALA A 156 11.94 -10.12 -5.17
CA ALA A 156 12.81 -8.96 -5.09
C ALA A 156 14.32 -9.30 -5.18
N PRO A 157 14.90 -10.25 -4.43
CA PRO A 157 16.33 -10.47 -4.46
C PRO A 157 16.88 -10.84 -5.85
N PRO A 158 16.36 -11.83 -6.60
CA PRO A 158 16.88 -12.15 -7.92
C PRO A 158 16.67 -11.00 -8.90
N LEU A 159 15.47 -10.37 -8.91
CA LEU A 159 15.17 -9.24 -9.80
C LEU A 159 16.10 -8.06 -9.57
N LEU A 160 16.23 -7.62 -8.33
CA LEU A 160 17.00 -6.44 -7.96
C LEU A 160 18.50 -6.68 -8.13
N THR A 161 18.98 -7.89 -7.85
CA THR A 161 20.39 -8.24 -8.05
C THR A 161 20.76 -8.18 -9.53
N VAL A 162 19.92 -8.72 -10.42
CA VAL A 162 20.15 -8.63 -11.88
C VAL A 162 20.20 -7.18 -12.34
N LEU A 163 19.23 -6.35 -11.90
CA LEU A 163 19.22 -4.92 -12.24
C LEU A 163 20.45 -4.20 -11.68
N MET A 164 20.84 -4.51 -10.45
CA MET A 164 21.97 -3.86 -9.77
C MET A 164 23.31 -4.22 -10.44
N ILE A 165 23.52 -5.47 -10.83
CA ILE A 165 24.76 -5.91 -11.52
C ILE A 165 24.81 -5.33 -12.92
N GLY A 166 23.71 -5.34 -13.66
CA GLY A 166 23.68 -4.90 -15.06
C GLY A 166 23.70 -3.38 -15.24
N LEU A 167 23.04 -2.63 -14.34
CA LEU A 167 22.82 -1.19 -14.50
C LEU A 167 23.42 -0.35 -13.37
N GLY A 168 23.85 -0.97 -12.28
CA GLY A 168 24.24 -0.28 -11.06
C GLY A 168 23.06 0.07 -10.16
N TRP A 169 23.36 0.36 -8.88
CA TRP A 169 22.32 0.57 -7.85
C TRP A 169 21.44 1.79 -8.11
N ARG A 170 21.98 2.87 -8.70
CA ARG A 170 21.20 4.09 -9.01
C ARG A 170 20.11 3.81 -10.04
N TRP A 171 20.47 3.16 -11.14
CA TRP A 171 19.53 2.79 -12.19
C TRP A 171 18.53 1.71 -11.72
N MET A 172 18.95 0.79 -10.86
CA MET A 172 18.03 -0.16 -10.25
C MET A 172 16.86 0.58 -9.56
N PHE A 173 17.14 1.59 -8.72
CA PHE A 173 16.11 2.39 -8.06
C PHE A 173 15.24 3.18 -9.06
N ILE A 174 15.84 3.75 -10.10
CA ILE A 174 15.10 4.46 -11.15
C ILE A 174 14.14 3.51 -11.86
N VAL A 175 14.61 2.35 -12.30
CA VAL A 175 13.79 1.37 -13.04
C VAL A 175 12.61 0.87 -12.21
N ILE A 176 12.83 0.47 -10.95
CA ILE A 176 11.72 0.01 -10.10
C ILE A 176 10.74 1.15 -9.77
N GLY A 177 11.23 2.36 -9.55
CA GLY A 177 10.36 3.52 -9.33
C GLY A 177 9.54 3.88 -10.58
N LEU A 178 10.12 3.81 -11.79
CA LEU A 178 9.37 4.00 -13.03
C LEU A 178 8.33 2.90 -13.26
N ALA A 179 8.66 1.65 -12.94
CA ALA A 179 7.69 0.56 -12.97
C ALA A 179 6.53 0.82 -11.99
N GLY A 180 6.83 1.32 -10.79
CA GLY A 180 5.81 1.74 -9.83
C GLY A 180 4.92 2.88 -10.35
N LEU A 181 5.47 3.88 -11.06
CA LEU A 181 4.68 4.95 -11.70
C LEU A 181 3.71 4.38 -12.74
N VAL A 182 4.15 3.42 -13.57
CA VAL A 182 3.27 2.73 -14.52
C VAL A 182 2.12 2.04 -13.80
N VAL A 183 2.42 1.35 -12.69
CA VAL A 183 1.39 0.70 -11.85
C VAL A 183 0.44 1.72 -11.24
N GLY A 184 0.94 2.89 -10.78
CA GLY A 184 0.12 3.98 -10.26
C GLY A 184 -0.84 4.55 -11.30
N VAL A 185 -0.36 4.76 -12.54
CA VAL A 185 -1.20 5.18 -13.67
C VAL A 185 -2.24 4.11 -13.99
N ALA A 186 -1.84 2.84 -14.07
CA ALA A 186 -2.74 1.72 -14.30
C ALA A 186 -3.83 1.63 -13.21
N TRP A 187 -3.47 1.89 -11.95
CA TRP A 187 -4.46 1.97 -10.86
C TRP A 187 -5.54 3.01 -11.15
N PHE A 188 -5.19 4.24 -11.51
CA PHE A 188 -6.16 5.29 -11.83
C PHE A 188 -7.04 4.96 -13.04
N LEU A 189 -6.51 4.26 -14.03
CA LEU A 189 -7.26 3.88 -15.22
C LEU A 189 -8.23 2.71 -14.97
N MET A 190 -7.79 1.72 -14.19
CA MET A 190 -8.49 0.44 -14.03
C MET A 190 -9.41 0.41 -12.81
N TYR A 191 -8.98 0.99 -11.67
CA TYR A 191 -9.75 0.98 -10.44
C TYR A 191 -10.72 2.17 -10.36
N ARG A 192 -11.96 1.87 -9.94
CA ARG A 192 -12.96 2.87 -9.59
C ARG A 192 -13.76 2.38 -8.40
N ASP A 193 -14.18 3.29 -7.54
CA ASP A 193 -15.05 2.97 -6.40
C ASP A 193 -16.47 2.57 -6.87
N PRO A 194 -17.22 1.73 -6.11
CA PRO A 194 -18.55 1.25 -6.50
C PRO A 194 -19.53 2.36 -6.86
N GLN A 195 -19.53 3.47 -6.11
CA GLN A 195 -20.40 4.62 -6.34
C GLN A 195 -20.20 5.26 -7.73
N ALA A 196 -18.96 5.20 -8.25
CA ALA A 196 -18.63 5.77 -9.57
C ALA A 196 -18.88 4.80 -10.73
N ARG A 197 -19.33 3.56 -10.47
CA ARG A 197 -19.51 2.51 -11.50
C ARG A 197 -20.95 2.40 -12.01
N GLY A 198 -21.93 3.08 -11.40
CA GLY A 198 -23.34 2.99 -11.79
C GLY A 198 -23.84 1.54 -11.70
N LEU A 199 -23.76 0.95 -10.52
CA LEU A 199 -24.24 -0.40 -10.24
C LEU A 199 -25.77 -0.42 -10.23
N ASN A 200 -26.37 -1.52 -10.68
CA ASN A 200 -27.81 -1.74 -10.57
C ASN A 200 -28.19 -2.13 -9.13
N GLN A 201 -29.51 -2.14 -8.84
CA GLN A 201 -30.01 -2.44 -7.48
C GLN A 201 -29.61 -3.83 -6.98
N GLU A 202 -29.61 -4.85 -7.85
CA GLU A 202 -29.22 -6.22 -7.50
C GLU A 202 -27.74 -6.31 -7.15
N GLU A 203 -26.88 -5.61 -7.91
CA GLU A 203 -25.44 -5.53 -7.65
C GLU A 203 -25.14 -4.83 -6.32
N VAL A 204 -25.87 -3.76 -6.01
CA VAL A 204 -25.77 -3.06 -4.73
C VAL A 204 -26.24 -3.95 -3.59
N GLN A 205 -27.38 -4.64 -3.74
CA GLN A 205 -27.88 -5.57 -2.74
C GLN A 205 -26.88 -6.71 -2.47
N TYR A 206 -26.25 -7.27 -3.53
CA TYR A 206 -25.21 -8.28 -3.35
C TYR A 206 -24.04 -7.75 -2.50
N LEU A 207 -23.58 -6.52 -2.72
CA LEU A 207 -22.45 -5.94 -1.98
C LEU A 207 -22.82 -5.67 -0.51
N LEU A 208 -24.06 -5.29 -0.24
CA LEU A 208 -24.56 -4.96 1.10
C LEU A 208 -25.09 -6.18 1.88
N ASP A 209 -25.27 -7.34 1.21
CA ASP A 209 -25.80 -8.55 1.87
C ASP A 209 -24.90 -9.00 3.00
N GLY A 210 -25.46 -9.05 4.22
CA GLY A 210 -24.77 -9.41 5.45
C GLY A 210 -23.97 -8.27 6.10
N GLU A 211 -23.95 -7.05 5.55
CA GLU A 211 -23.44 -5.89 6.29
C GLU A 211 -24.49 -5.41 7.31
N ASP A 212 -24.01 -5.20 8.55
CA ASP A 212 -24.82 -4.57 9.58
C ASP A 212 -24.86 -3.04 9.28
N ASN A 213 -26.06 -2.51 9.05
CA ASN A 213 -26.27 -1.10 8.72
C ASN A 213 -25.80 -0.12 9.82
N SER A 214 -25.45 -0.61 11.00
CA SER A 214 -24.89 0.18 12.10
C SER A 214 -23.45 0.67 11.88
N VAL A 215 -22.74 0.17 10.85
CA VAL A 215 -21.29 0.46 10.63
C VAL A 215 -21.05 1.71 9.76
N GLY A 216 -22.09 2.47 9.42
CA GLY A 216 -22.01 3.67 8.57
C GLY A 216 -21.74 4.99 9.31
N GLU A 217 -21.67 5.00 10.61
CA GLU A 217 -21.40 6.22 11.37
C GLU A 217 -19.93 6.62 11.27
N THR A 218 -19.70 7.84 10.79
CA THR A 218 -18.37 8.45 10.80
C THR A 218 -17.91 8.61 12.23
N VAL A 219 -16.87 7.84 12.59
CA VAL A 219 -16.31 7.89 13.95
C VAL A 219 -15.84 9.31 14.25
N THR A 220 -16.46 9.94 15.25
CA THR A 220 -16.11 11.29 15.71
C THR A 220 -14.75 11.26 16.40
N TYR A 221 -13.99 12.37 16.32
CA TYR A 221 -12.70 12.49 17.01
C TYR A 221 -12.78 12.16 18.52
N ALA A 222 -13.91 12.46 19.18
CA ALA A 222 -14.16 12.12 20.58
C ALA A 222 -14.26 10.60 20.82
N GLU A 223 -14.88 9.87 19.91
CA GLU A 223 -14.97 8.41 19.97
C GLU A 223 -13.62 7.76 19.66
N TRP A 224 -12.88 8.33 18.73
CA TRP A 224 -11.51 7.90 18.42
C TRP A 224 -10.60 8.01 19.65
N ARG A 225 -10.68 9.11 20.39
CA ARG A 225 -9.92 9.33 21.63
C ARG A 225 -10.33 8.33 22.74
N ARG A 226 -11.59 7.91 22.79
CA ARG A 226 -12.06 6.88 23.75
C ARG A 226 -11.40 5.52 23.54
N LEU A 227 -11.00 5.18 22.30
CA LEU A 227 -10.30 3.91 22.03
C LEU A 227 -9.00 3.77 22.83
N PHE A 228 -8.28 4.86 23.06
CA PHE A 228 -7.07 4.85 23.90
C PHE A 228 -7.33 4.69 25.40
N GLY A 229 -8.57 4.79 25.83
CA GLY A 229 -9.00 4.47 27.21
C GLY A 229 -9.18 2.97 27.46
N PHE A 230 -9.22 2.13 26.45
CA PHE A 230 -9.41 0.69 26.61
C PHE A 230 -8.09 -0.06 26.72
N PRO A 231 -7.88 -0.90 27.77
CA PRO A 231 -6.67 -1.72 27.92
C PRO A 231 -6.42 -2.65 26.73
N THR A 232 -7.48 -3.13 26.07
CA THR A 232 -7.41 -3.97 24.88
C THR A 232 -6.75 -3.29 23.71
N THR A 233 -6.93 -1.97 23.55
CA THR A 233 -6.28 -1.17 22.51
C THR A 233 -4.77 -1.16 22.70
N TRP A 234 -4.31 -0.94 23.92
CA TRP A 234 -2.89 -0.97 24.26
C TRP A 234 -2.31 -2.39 24.12
N GLY A 235 -3.08 -3.42 24.51
CA GLY A 235 -2.68 -4.81 24.29
C GLY A 235 -2.47 -5.16 22.82
N MET A 236 -3.29 -4.63 21.90
CA MET A 236 -3.10 -4.81 20.45
C MET A 236 -1.89 -4.04 19.91
N ILE A 237 -1.65 -2.82 20.41
CA ILE A 237 -0.53 -1.98 19.99
C ILE A 237 0.81 -2.58 20.46
N LEU A 238 0.87 -3.12 21.68
CA LEU A 238 2.11 -3.64 22.27
C LEU A 238 2.43 -5.10 21.88
N ARG A 239 1.48 -5.81 21.26
CA ARG A 239 1.64 -7.22 20.86
C ARG A 239 2.29 -7.38 19.47
N ASN A 240 2.38 -6.32 18.68
CA ASN A 240 3.07 -6.28 17.40
C ASN A 240 4.46 -5.65 17.55
#